data_3e902a8bf4aa28cd116d26ec78ff45c4
#
_entry.id   3e902a8bf4aa28cd116d26ec78ff45c4
#
_cell.length_a   1.000
_cell.length_b   1.000
_cell.length_c   1.000
_cell.angle_alpha   90.00
_cell.angle_beta   90.00
_cell.angle_gamma   90.00
#
_symmetry.space_group_name_H-M   'P 1'
#
loop_
_entity.id
_entity.type
_entity.pdbx_description
1 polymer ?
#
loop_
_entity_poly.entity_id
_entity_poly.type
_entity_poly.pdbx_seq_one_letter_code
_entity_poly.pdbx_strand_id
1 'polypeptide(L)'
;MKAENIVYVIQEVPGTKAGNPKINIMGAANYGKIKFLLPELSQIIFSPGPLIFKLRKGLKDFKEGDYLLLTGDPAIIGVACSIVSDITNGKYNLLKWDRQESKYYPIEINLYEKGEINDWFWKRPGERIKENW
;
A
#
# COMPACT_ATOMS: atom_id res chain seq x y z
N MET A 1 12.18 14.13 -20.12
CA MET A 1 12.49 13.94 -18.71
C MET A 1 11.42 13.10 -18.07
N LYS A 2 11.79 12.01 -17.41
CA LYS A 2 10.82 11.15 -16.76
C LYS A 2 10.27 11.82 -15.51
N ALA A 3 8.96 11.70 -15.32
CA ALA A 3 8.36 12.10 -14.06
C ALA A 3 8.91 11.21 -12.97
N GLU A 4 9.20 11.79 -11.82
CA GLU A 4 9.70 11.06 -10.68
C GLU A 4 8.58 10.25 -10.04
N ASN A 5 8.87 9.00 -9.67
CA ASN A 5 7.93 8.20 -8.93
C ASN A 5 7.78 8.73 -7.51
N ILE A 6 6.65 8.44 -6.90
CA ILE A 6 6.37 8.88 -5.53
C ILE A 6 6.16 7.67 -4.65
N VAL A 7 6.74 7.72 -3.46
CA VAL A 7 6.47 6.74 -2.40
C VAL A 7 5.49 7.39 -1.43
N TYR A 8 4.26 6.91 -1.43
CA TYR A 8 3.22 7.41 -0.54
C TYR A 8 3.30 6.64 0.78
N VAL A 9 3.74 7.31 1.83
CA VAL A 9 3.78 6.75 3.18
C VAL A 9 2.38 6.92 3.76
N ILE A 10 1.68 5.81 3.98
CA ILE A 10 0.27 5.87 4.39
C ILE A 10 0.11 6.65 5.68
N GLN A 11 0.91 6.33 6.69
CA GLN A 11 0.83 7.00 7.97
C GLN A 11 2.23 7.14 8.56
N GLU A 12 2.51 8.30 9.13
CA GLU A 12 3.76 8.47 9.86
C GLU A 12 3.76 7.52 11.05
N VAL A 13 4.89 6.87 11.30
CA VAL A 13 5.02 5.98 12.47
C VAL A 13 5.90 6.66 13.51
N PRO A 14 5.72 6.31 14.79
CA PRO A 14 6.53 6.92 15.85
C PRO A 14 8.01 6.77 15.57
N GLY A 15 8.75 7.86 15.71
CA GLY A 15 10.17 7.87 15.52
C GLY A 15 10.67 8.18 14.11
N THR A 16 9.78 8.31 13.13
CA THR A 16 10.25 8.61 11.76
C THR A 16 10.94 9.97 11.65
N LYS A 17 10.57 10.90 12.52
CA LYS A 17 11.18 12.23 12.57
C LYS A 17 12.18 12.40 13.69
N ALA A 18 12.32 11.41 14.57
CA ALA A 18 13.25 11.43 15.68
C ALA A 18 14.56 10.75 15.31
N GLY A 19 15.54 10.84 16.18
CA GLY A 19 16.85 10.27 15.93
C GLY A 19 16.90 8.74 15.84
N ASN A 20 15.88 8.04 16.34
CA ASN A 20 15.80 6.59 16.33
C ASN A 20 14.51 6.10 15.72
N PRO A 21 14.34 6.19 14.41
CA PRO A 21 13.12 5.74 13.78
C PRO A 21 13.02 4.21 13.82
N LYS A 22 11.79 3.70 14.00
CA LYS A 22 11.54 2.27 13.95
C LYS A 22 11.69 1.72 12.55
N ILE A 23 11.50 2.56 11.56
CA ILE A 23 11.64 2.23 10.15
C ILE A 23 12.61 3.22 9.55
N ASN A 24 13.57 2.73 8.79
CA ASN A 24 14.49 3.61 8.09
C ASN A 24 13.81 4.20 6.86
N ILE A 25 13.09 5.28 7.07
CA ILE A 25 12.32 5.92 6.00
C ILE A 25 13.24 6.41 4.86
N MET A 26 14.49 6.72 5.18
CA MET A 26 15.44 7.18 4.17
C MET A 26 15.70 6.15 3.09
N GLY A 27 15.64 4.86 3.46
CA GLY A 27 15.80 3.79 2.48
C GLY A 27 14.69 3.76 1.44
N ALA A 28 13.50 4.23 1.81
CA ALA A 28 12.39 4.27 0.87
C ALA A 28 12.60 5.32 -0.22
N ALA A 29 13.44 6.31 0.03
CA ALA A 29 13.73 7.35 -0.96
C ALA A 29 14.43 6.80 -2.21
N ASN A 30 14.98 5.59 -2.13
CA ASN A 30 15.55 4.93 -3.29
C ASN A 30 14.51 4.57 -4.34
N TYR A 31 13.25 4.51 -3.94
CA TYR A 31 12.15 4.13 -4.82
C TYR A 31 11.37 5.31 -5.37
N GLY A 32 11.55 6.49 -4.79
CA GLY A 32 10.88 7.68 -5.25
C GLY A 32 10.83 8.77 -4.19
N LYS A 33 10.21 9.88 -4.53
CA LYS A 33 10.05 10.99 -3.61
C LYS A 33 9.05 10.63 -2.53
N ILE A 34 9.39 10.89 -1.28
CA ILE A 34 8.55 10.54 -0.15
C ILE A 34 7.41 11.57 0.02
N LYS A 35 6.20 11.06 0.18
CA LYS A 35 5.03 11.87 0.48
C LYS A 35 4.24 11.22 1.59
N PHE A 36 4.03 11.92 2.71
CA PHE A 36 3.24 11.42 3.82
C PHE A 36 1.76 11.74 3.63
N LEU A 37 0.90 10.78 3.93
CA LEU A 37 -0.54 10.96 3.79
C LEU A 37 -1.23 11.36 5.09
N LEU A 38 -0.93 10.65 6.19
CA LEU A 38 -1.58 10.89 7.48
C LEU A 38 -0.56 11.02 8.60
N PRO A 39 -0.88 11.82 9.63
CA PRO A 39 -0.03 11.90 10.82
C PRO A 39 -0.09 10.61 11.64
N GLU A 40 0.86 10.46 12.56
CA GLU A 40 1.10 9.20 13.24
C GLU A 40 0.01 8.74 14.20
N LEU A 41 -0.87 9.57 14.66
CA LEU A 41 -1.92 9.17 15.61
C LEU A 41 -3.30 9.04 14.97
N SER A 42 -3.38 9.04 13.64
CA SER A 42 -4.65 8.86 12.95
C SER A 42 -5.17 7.45 13.13
N GLN A 43 -6.46 7.30 13.40
CA GLN A 43 -7.11 6.02 13.57
C GLN A 43 -8.53 6.05 13.03
N ILE A 44 -9.01 4.89 12.58
CA ILE A 44 -10.40 4.71 12.21
C ILE A 44 -11.06 3.97 13.38
N ILE A 45 -11.88 4.66 14.17
CA ILE A 45 -12.53 4.08 15.33
C ILE A 45 -14.03 3.93 15.11
N PHE A 46 -14.72 5.02 14.82
CA PHE A 46 -16.18 5.00 14.68
C PHE A 46 -16.66 5.42 13.30
N SER A 47 -16.02 6.38 12.68
CA SER A 47 -16.45 6.91 11.40
C SER A 47 -15.28 7.02 10.45
N PRO A 48 -15.22 6.16 9.44
CA PRO A 48 -14.10 6.19 8.48
C PRO A 48 -14.19 7.32 7.46
N GLY A 49 -15.36 7.97 7.32
CA GLY A 49 -15.59 8.95 6.27
C GLY A 49 -14.52 10.03 6.12
N PRO A 50 -14.18 10.74 7.19
CA PRO A 50 -13.17 11.81 7.08
C PRO A 50 -11.80 11.30 6.66
N LEU A 51 -11.38 10.12 7.13
CA LEU A 51 -10.10 9.54 6.74
C LEU A 51 -10.12 9.07 5.29
N ILE A 52 -11.22 8.49 4.85
CA ILE A 52 -11.37 8.10 3.45
C ILE A 52 -11.23 9.32 2.54
N PHE A 53 -11.89 10.40 2.91
CA PHE A 53 -11.80 11.64 2.15
C PHE A 53 -10.35 12.14 2.04
N LYS A 54 -9.65 12.16 3.17
CA LYS A 54 -8.25 12.58 3.21
C LYS A 54 -7.37 11.69 2.35
N LEU A 55 -7.56 10.38 2.44
CA LEU A 55 -6.77 9.43 1.68
C LEU A 55 -7.05 9.55 0.18
N ARG A 56 -8.31 9.70 -0.20
CA ARG A 56 -8.66 9.90 -1.61
C ARG A 56 -8.02 11.16 -2.16
N LYS A 57 -8.04 12.23 -1.38
CA LYS A 57 -7.44 13.48 -1.80
C LYS A 57 -5.92 13.35 -1.94
N GLY A 58 -5.28 12.68 -0.99
CA GLY A 58 -3.83 12.51 -1.02
C GLY A 58 -3.35 11.55 -2.11
N LEU A 59 -4.19 10.59 -2.48
CA LEU A 59 -3.84 9.56 -3.45
C LEU A 59 -4.38 9.79 -4.85
N LYS A 60 -5.06 10.92 -5.07
CA LYS A 60 -5.74 11.16 -6.35
C LYS A 60 -4.82 11.08 -7.57
N ASP A 61 -3.55 11.38 -7.41
CA ASP A 61 -2.58 11.37 -8.51
C ASP A 61 -1.72 10.12 -8.53
N PHE A 62 -2.07 9.11 -7.74
CA PHE A 62 -1.33 7.85 -7.71
C PHE A 62 -1.37 7.19 -9.07
N LYS A 63 -0.21 6.73 -9.55
CA LYS A 63 -0.10 6.07 -10.84
C LYS A 63 0.71 4.78 -10.72
N GLU A 64 0.71 3.97 -11.77
CA GLU A 64 1.32 2.65 -11.73
C GLU A 64 2.77 2.60 -11.26
N GLY A 65 3.57 3.59 -11.58
CA GLY A 65 4.98 3.60 -11.18
C GLY A 65 5.21 4.03 -9.73
N ASP A 66 4.18 4.50 -9.04
CA ASP A 66 4.32 4.93 -7.65
C ASP A 66 4.26 3.75 -6.70
N TYR A 67 4.63 3.98 -5.45
CA TYR A 67 4.64 2.96 -4.41
C TYR A 67 3.77 3.39 -3.24
N LEU A 68 3.11 2.41 -2.64
CA LEU A 68 2.36 2.62 -1.41
C LEU A 68 3.12 1.92 -0.28
N LEU A 69 3.68 2.70 0.63
CA LEU A 69 4.45 2.17 1.76
C LEU A 69 3.50 1.87 2.92
N LEU A 70 3.46 0.59 3.29
CA LEU A 70 2.49 0.09 4.25
C LEU A 70 2.94 0.37 5.68
N THR A 71 2.47 1.48 6.23
CA THR A 71 2.78 1.89 7.60
C THR A 71 1.53 2.34 8.32
N GLY A 72 1.48 2.07 9.62
CA GLY A 72 0.44 2.61 10.48
C GLY A 72 -0.65 1.62 10.85
N ASP A 73 -1.84 2.14 11.11
CA ASP A 73 -3.00 1.38 11.52
C ASP A 73 -3.43 0.42 10.40
N PRO A 74 -3.58 -0.89 10.68
CA PRO A 74 -4.00 -1.84 9.66
C PRO A 74 -5.31 -1.48 8.95
N ALA A 75 -6.26 -0.88 9.65
CA ALA A 75 -7.52 -0.48 9.04
C ALA A 75 -7.28 0.62 8.00
N ILE A 76 -6.40 1.56 8.32
CA ILE A 76 -6.06 2.65 7.39
C ILE A 76 -5.31 2.09 6.18
N ILE A 77 -4.39 1.15 6.42
CA ILE A 77 -3.67 0.49 5.34
C ILE A 77 -4.64 -0.19 4.38
N GLY A 78 -5.63 -0.90 4.92
CA GLY A 78 -6.63 -1.57 4.10
C GLY A 78 -7.42 -0.60 3.24
N VAL A 79 -7.83 0.53 3.80
CA VAL A 79 -8.56 1.54 3.05
C VAL A 79 -7.68 2.15 1.96
N ALA A 80 -6.43 2.46 2.29
CA ALA A 80 -5.51 3.04 1.30
C ALA A 80 -5.29 2.09 0.13
N CYS A 81 -5.09 0.80 0.40
CA CYS A 81 -4.93 -0.19 -0.65
C CYS A 81 -6.19 -0.28 -1.53
N SER A 82 -7.36 -0.22 -0.92
CA SER A 82 -8.62 -0.25 -1.67
C SER A 82 -8.74 0.94 -2.61
N ILE A 83 -8.37 2.11 -2.13
CA ILE A 83 -8.42 3.33 -2.94
C ILE A 83 -7.45 3.25 -4.12
N VAL A 84 -6.23 2.83 -3.86
CA VAL A 84 -5.21 2.71 -4.90
C VAL A 84 -5.62 1.67 -5.93
N SER A 85 -6.17 0.54 -5.48
CA SER A 85 -6.67 -0.49 -6.38
C SER A 85 -7.76 0.04 -7.30
N ASP A 86 -8.66 0.86 -6.75
CA ASP A 86 -9.74 1.47 -7.52
C ASP A 86 -9.19 2.44 -8.58
N ILE A 87 -8.22 3.25 -8.22
CA ILE A 87 -7.62 4.24 -9.13
C ILE A 87 -6.85 3.56 -10.27
N THR A 88 -6.15 2.48 -9.97
CA THR A 88 -5.23 1.84 -10.91
C THR A 88 -5.79 0.59 -11.57
N ASN A 89 -7.05 0.29 -11.35
CA ASN A 89 -7.69 -0.92 -11.87
C ASN A 89 -6.96 -2.19 -11.42
N GLY A 90 -6.54 -2.21 -10.18
CA GLY A 90 -5.95 -3.39 -9.57
C GLY A 90 -4.48 -3.62 -9.87
N LYS A 91 -3.80 -2.65 -10.47
CA LYS A 91 -2.37 -2.75 -10.77
C LYS A 91 -1.60 -1.66 -10.04
N TYR A 92 -0.82 -2.03 -9.05
CA TYR A 92 -0.05 -1.04 -8.29
C TYR A 92 1.10 -1.70 -7.54
N ASN A 93 2.02 -0.89 -7.06
CA ASN A 93 3.18 -1.37 -6.32
C ASN A 93 3.04 -1.04 -4.84
N LEU A 94 3.33 -2.03 -4.02
CA LEU A 94 3.48 -1.85 -2.58
C LEU A 94 4.95 -1.80 -2.23
N LEU A 95 5.26 -1.15 -1.13
CA LEU A 95 6.60 -1.17 -0.57
C LEU A 95 6.49 -1.64 0.86
N LYS A 96 7.24 -2.67 1.21
CA LYS A 96 7.17 -3.30 2.51
C LYS A 96 8.52 -3.27 3.21
N TRP A 97 8.53 -2.88 4.48
CA TRP A 97 9.72 -2.92 5.31
C TRP A 97 9.87 -4.28 5.96
N ASP A 98 11.03 -4.90 5.80
CA ASP A 98 11.36 -6.15 6.45
C ASP A 98 12.27 -5.88 7.64
N ARG A 99 11.77 -6.14 8.84
CA ARG A 99 12.52 -5.89 10.06
C ARG A 99 13.75 -6.78 10.22
N GLN A 100 13.65 -8.01 9.78
CA GLN A 100 14.76 -8.96 9.94
C GLN A 100 15.94 -8.58 9.06
N GLU A 101 15.65 -8.20 7.83
CA GLU A 101 16.68 -7.87 6.85
C GLU A 101 17.00 -6.38 6.83
N SER A 102 16.20 -5.57 7.52
CA SER A 102 16.33 -4.10 7.57
C SER A 102 16.39 -3.49 6.18
N LYS A 103 15.48 -3.90 5.31
CA LYS A 103 15.40 -3.36 3.97
C LYS A 103 13.98 -3.37 3.44
N TYR A 104 13.77 -2.67 2.34
CA TYR A 104 12.48 -2.59 1.68
C TYR A 104 12.37 -3.61 0.57
N TYR A 105 11.18 -4.16 0.42
CA TYR A 105 10.82 -5.05 -0.68
C TYR A 105 9.69 -4.44 -1.48
N PRO A 106 9.90 -4.22 -2.78
CA PRO A 106 8.79 -3.82 -3.64
C PRO A 106 7.97 -5.05 -4.01
N ILE A 107 6.65 -4.87 -4.02
CA ILE A 107 5.72 -5.94 -4.37
C ILE A 107 4.78 -5.43 -5.45
N GLU A 108 4.80 -6.07 -6.61
CA GLU A 108 3.89 -5.73 -7.68
C GLU A 108 2.56 -6.44 -7.47
N ILE A 109 1.49 -5.68 -7.46
CA ILE A 109 0.14 -6.22 -7.34
C ILE A 109 -0.57 -6.11 -8.68
N ASN A 110 -1.12 -7.22 -9.13
CA ASN A 110 -2.03 -7.23 -10.25
C ASN A 110 -3.15 -8.19 -9.91
N LEU A 111 -4.30 -7.63 -9.53
CA LEU A 111 -5.41 -8.44 -9.05
C LEU A 111 -6.04 -9.33 -10.11
N TYR A 112 -5.72 -9.09 -11.36
CA TYR A 112 -6.33 -9.84 -12.47
C TYR A 112 -5.37 -10.80 -13.13
N GLU A 113 -4.13 -10.86 -12.64
CA GLU A 113 -3.15 -11.80 -13.15
C GLU A 113 -3.37 -13.18 -12.54
N LYS A 114 -3.46 -14.19 -13.39
CA LYS A 114 -3.62 -15.56 -12.93
C LYS A 114 -2.26 -16.16 -12.61
N GLY A 115 -2.17 -16.81 -11.46
CA GLY A 115 -0.95 -17.50 -11.10
C GLY A 115 -0.79 -18.76 -11.93
N GLU A 116 0.45 -19.14 -12.19
CA GLU A 116 0.76 -20.32 -12.98
C GLU A 116 0.29 -21.61 -12.31
N ILE A 117 0.38 -21.64 -11.01
CA ILE A 117 0.18 -22.89 -10.25
C ILE A 117 -1.27 -23.17 -9.96
N ASN A 118 -2.06 -22.14 -9.73
CA ASN A 118 -3.41 -22.29 -9.21
C ASN A 118 -4.44 -21.48 -9.95
N ASP A 119 -4.63 -21.79 -11.22
CA ASP A 119 -5.68 -21.14 -12.01
C ASP A 119 -7.04 -21.27 -11.35
N TRP A 120 -7.28 -22.35 -10.64
CA TRP A 120 -8.56 -22.58 -10.00
C TRP A 120 -8.86 -21.55 -8.90
N PHE A 121 -7.86 -20.91 -8.33
CA PHE A 121 -8.09 -19.82 -7.39
C PHE A 121 -8.85 -18.65 -8.01
N TRP A 122 -8.74 -18.49 -9.31
CA TRP A 122 -9.34 -17.38 -10.01
C TRP A 122 -10.71 -17.70 -10.57
N LYS A 123 -11.18 -18.94 -10.35
CA LYS A 123 -12.51 -19.33 -10.72
C LYS A 123 -13.53 -18.70 -9.77
N ARG A 124 -14.74 -18.55 -10.25
CA ARG A 124 -15.81 -18.00 -9.42
C ARG A 124 -16.05 -18.94 -8.23
N PRO A 125 -16.51 -18.39 -7.10
CA PRO A 125 -16.70 -19.21 -5.90
C PRO A 125 -17.49 -20.50 -6.11
N GLY A 126 -18.55 -20.49 -6.92
CA GLY A 126 -19.33 -21.68 -7.19
C GLY A 126 -18.54 -22.75 -7.94
N GLU A 127 -17.62 -22.35 -8.79
CA GLU A 127 -16.79 -23.29 -9.52
C GLU A 127 -15.76 -23.94 -8.62
N ARG A 128 -15.22 -23.19 -7.66
CA ARG A 128 -14.25 -23.74 -6.72
C ARG A 128 -14.86 -24.80 -5.80
N ILE A 129 -16.10 -24.61 -5.43
CA ILE A 129 -16.79 -25.57 -4.57
C ILE A 129 -16.88 -26.94 -5.21
N LYS A 130 -16.90 -26.99 -6.53
CA LYS A 130 -16.98 -28.25 -7.28
C LYS A 130 -15.68 -29.02 -7.29
N GLU A 131 -14.62 -28.45 -6.82
CA GLU A 131 -13.28 -29.04 -6.91
C GLU A 131 -12.97 -30.07 -5.84
N ASN A 132 -13.86 -30.39 -4.98
CA ASN A 132 -13.63 -31.39 -3.92
C ASN A 132 -12.46 -31.05 -3.03
N TRP A 133 -12.72 -30.22 -2.13
CA TRP A 133 -11.70 -29.86 -1.15
C TRP A 133 -11.34 -30.99 -0.20
#